data_9837eef08e5425270c12e39a1bdcd0ca
#
_entry.id   9837eef08e5425270c12e39a1bdcd0ca
#
_cell.length_a   1.000
_cell.length_b   1.000
_cell.length_c   1.000
_cell.angle_alpha   90.00
_cell.angle_beta   90.00
_cell.angle_gamma   90.00
#
_symmetry.space_group_name_H-M   'P 1'
#
loop_
_entity.id
_entity.type
_entity.pdbx_description
1 polymer ?
#
loop_
_entity_poly.entity_id
_entity_poly.type
_entity_poly.pdbx_seq_one_letter_code
_entity_poly.pdbx_strand_id
1 'polypeptide(L)'
;MPDERTGGKAALKDRVAKLGLQFLRRTLGELVAIRECVHACIEGDVSAIAQLERITHRIHGTGLTFGFPGISQHAADLERIAQAALRSPIGDPEMLEKLEAGARRLADEVEQTATAAGVPIQS
;
A
#
# COMPACT_ATOMS: atom_id res chain seq x y z
N MET A 1 37.96 17.44 -13.20
CA MET A 1 37.54 16.83 -11.93
C MET A 1 36.01 16.76 -11.87
N PRO A 2 35.48 15.61 -11.56
CA PRO A 2 34.05 15.54 -11.39
C PRO A 2 33.64 16.43 -10.20
N ASP A 3 32.60 17.21 -10.40
CA ASP A 3 32.05 18.06 -9.36
C ASP A 3 31.47 17.17 -8.25
N GLU A 4 31.99 17.30 -7.03
CA GLU A 4 31.52 16.54 -5.87
C GLU A 4 30.00 16.70 -5.64
N ARG A 5 29.45 17.86 -5.98
CA ARG A 5 28.01 18.11 -5.88
C ARG A 5 27.20 17.24 -6.84
N THR A 6 27.71 17.06 -8.07
CA THR A 6 27.07 16.21 -9.06
C THR A 6 27.11 14.75 -8.63
N GLY A 7 28.27 14.29 -8.11
CA GLY A 7 28.41 12.93 -7.57
C GLY A 7 27.50 12.66 -6.38
N GLY A 8 27.36 13.64 -5.48
CA GLY A 8 26.49 13.53 -4.32
C GLY A 8 25.01 13.45 -4.70
N LYS A 9 24.57 14.23 -5.69
CA LYS A 9 23.19 14.19 -6.19
C LYS A 9 22.88 12.86 -6.89
N ALA A 10 23.82 12.35 -7.70
CA ALA A 10 23.64 11.07 -8.37
C ALA A 10 23.55 9.92 -7.36
N ALA A 11 24.41 9.93 -6.33
CA ALA A 11 24.41 8.91 -5.28
C ALA A 11 23.10 8.95 -4.48
N LEU A 12 22.57 10.15 -4.22
CA LEU A 12 21.31 10.31 -3.52
C LEU A 12 20.13 9.79 -4.36
N LYS A 13 20.09 10.12 -5.67
CA LYS A 13 19.08 9.59 -6.60
C LYS A 13 19.10 8.08 -6.66
N ASP A 14 20.28 7.48 -6.76
CA ASP A 14 20.42 6.01 -6.78
C ASP A 14 19.90 5.39 -5.49
N ARG A 15 20.19 6.02 -4.37
CA ARG A 15 19.75 5.55 -3.07
C ARG A 15 18.24 5.61 -2.93
N VAL A 16 17.63 6.72 -3.36
CA VAL A 16 16.18 6.89 -3.36
C VAL A 16 15.52 5.87 -4.29
N ALA A 17 16.11 5.64 -5.47
CA ALA A 17 15.58 4.64 -6.41
C ALA A 17 15.62 3.23 -5.81
N LYS A 18 16.70 2.85 -5.14
CA LYS A 18 16.82 1.56 -4.46
C LYS A 18 15.79 1.39 -3.36
N LEU A 19 15.60 2.44 -2.56
CA LEU A 19 14.60 2.43 -1.49
C LEU A 19 13.18 2.33 -2.06
N GLY A 20 12.94 2.96 -3.20
CA GLY A 20 11.67 2.85 -3.92
C GLY A 20 11.40 1.41 -4.36
N LEU A 21 12.41 0.72 -4.90
CA LEU A 21 12.26 -0.69 -5.28
C LEU A 21 12.02 -1.58 -4.07
N GLN A 22 12.71 -1.32 -2.96
CA GLN A 22 12.48 -2.04 -1.70
C GLN A 22 11.07 -1.81 -1.19
N PHE A 23 10.58 -0.57 -1.28
CA PHE A 23 9.20 -0.23 -0.92
C PHE A 23 8.21 -1.05 -1.75
N LEU A 24 8.41 -1.13 -3.08
CA LEU A 24 7.52 -1.91 -3.94
C LEU A 24 7.52 -3.39 -3.58
N ARG A 25 8.69 -3.98 -3.34
CA ARG A 25 8.79 -5.39 -2.93
C ARG A 25 8.08 -5.64 -1.61
N ARG A 26 8.30 -4.76 -0.65
CA ARG A 26 7.65 -4.87 0.65
C ARG A 26 6.13 -4.74 0.54
N THR A 27 5.68 -3.77 -0.26
CA THR A 27 4.25 -3.53 -0.44
C THR A 27 3.57 -4.69 -1.14
N LEU A 28 4.22 -5.32 -2.12
CA LEU A 28 3.71 -6.55 -2.73
C LEU A 28 3.47 -7.64 -1.67
N GLY A 29 4.41 -7.81 -0.74
CA GLY A 29 4.24 -8.75 0.36
C GLY A 29 3.10 -8.35 1.29
N GLU A 30 2.92 -7.06 1.54
CA GLU A 30 1.85 -6.55 2.39
C GLU A 30 0.45 -6.73 1.78
N LEU A 31 0.35 -6.88 0.45
CA LEU A 31 -0.94 -7.17 -0.19
C LEU A 31 -1.55 -8.47 0.32
N VAL A 32 -0.72 -9.46 0.67
CA VAL A 32 -1.20 -10.72 1.25
C VAL A 32 -1.85 -10.44 2.62
N ALA A 33 -1.16 -9.65 3.45
CA ALA A 33 -1.69 -9.28 4.78
C ALA A 33 -2.98 -8.47 4.66
N ILE A 34 -3.06 -7.57 3.68
CA ILE A 34 -4.28 -6.78 3.42
C ILE A 34 -5.44 -7.70 3.06
N ARG A 35 -5.20 -8.66 2.18
CA ARG A 35 -6.22 -9.64 1.75
C ARG A 35 -6.70 -10.48 2.94
N GLU A 36 -5.77 -10.92 3.76
CA GLU A 36 -6.09 -11.69 4.97
C GLU A 36 -6.91 -10.86 5.97
N CYS A 37 -6.58 -9.58 6.14
CA CYS A 37 -7.33 -8.67 6.99
C CYS A 37 -8.77 -8.49 6.48
N VAL A 38 -8.95 -8.29 5.17
CA VAL A 38 -10.28 -8.14 4.58
C VAL A 38 -11.08 -9.41 4.77
N HIS A 39 -10.46 -10.57 4.55
CA HIS A 39 -11.13 -11.85 4.74
C HIS A 39 -11.54 -12.06 6.20
N ALA A 40 -10.68 -11.71 7.14
CA ALA A 40 -11.00 -11.80 8.57
C ALA A 40 -12.14 -10.84 8.96
N CYS A 41 -12.20 -9.66 8.33
CA CYS A 41 -13.32 -8.73 8.54
C CYS A 41 -14.65 -9.33 8.10
N ILE A 42 -14.65 -10.06 6.99
CA ILE A 42 -15.85 -10.77 6.49
C ILE A 42 -16.33 -11.79 7.52
N GLU A 43 -15.39 -12.41 8.22
CA GLU A 43 -15.68 -13.40 9.27
C GLU A 43 -16.03 -12.76 10.62
N GLY A 44 -16.05 -11.43 10.71
CA GLY A 44 -16.47 -10.70 11.90
C GLY A 44 -15.36 -10.29 12.85
N ASP A 45 -14.09 -10.39 12.42
CA ASP A 45 -12.95 -9.99 13.25
C ASP A 45 -12.71 -8.48 13.17
N VAL A 46 -13.15 -7.76 14.19
CA VAL A 46 -13.03 -6.29 14.27
C VAL A 46 -11.58 -5.86 14.38
N SER A 47 -10.74 -6.67 15.03
CA SER A 47 -9.32 -6.33 15.20
C SER A 47 -8.59 -6.25 13.85
N ALA A 48 -9.06 -7.00 12.85
CA ALA A 48 -8.49 -6.99 11.51
C ALA A 48 -8.70 -5.63 10.82
N ILE A 49 -9.79 -4.93 11.11
CA ILE A 49 -10.05 -3.61 10.53
C ILE A 49 -8.99 -2.61 11.02
N ALA A 50 -8.68 -2.63 12.32
CA ALA A 50 -7.67 -1.75 12.88
C ALA A 50 -6.28 -2.06 12.31
N GLN A 51 -5.97 -3.33 12.10
CA GLN A 51 -4.73 -3.75 11.47
C GLN A 51 -4.66 -3.27 10.02
N LEU A 52 -5.74 -3.39 9.28
CA LEU A 52 -5.84 -2.91 7.90
C LEU A 52 -5.60 -1.40 7.83
N GLU A 53 -6.19 -0.64 8.75
CA GLU A 53 -5.99 0.81 8.84
C GLU A 53 -4.52 1.15 9.04
N ARG A 54 -3.82 0.45 9.94
CA ARG A 54 -2.40 0.69 10.20
C ARG A 54 -1.53 0.39 8.97
N ILE A 55 -1.81 -0.70 8.27
CA ILE A 55 -1.06 -1.09 7.08
C ILE A 55 -1.24 -0.04 5.98
N THR A 56 -2.49 0.35 5.71
CA THR A 56 -2.79 1.31 4.65
C THR A 56 -2.27 2.70 4.98
N HIS A 57 -2.30 3.11 6.25
CA HIS A 57 -1.73 4.39 6.68
C HIS A 57 -0.23 4.46 6.37
N ARG A 58 0.50 3.39 6.68
CA ARG A 58 1.94 3.32 6.40
C ARG A 58 2.23 3.35 4.90
N ILE A 59 1.49 2.60 4.09
CA ILE A 59 1.67 2.58 2.64
C ILE A 59 1.37 3.96 2.05
N HIS A 60 0.32 4.62 2.53
CA HIS A 60 -0.05 5.97 2.13
C HIS A 60 1.14 6.95 2.32
N GLY A 61 1.69 6.99 3.54
CA GLY A 61 2.77 7.91 3.83
C GLY A 61 4.07 7.58 3.11
N THR A 62 4.46 6.31 3.09
CA THR A 62 5.72 5.87 2.48
C THR A 62 5.66 5.95 0.97
N GLY A 63 4.50 5.61 0.37
CA GLY A 63 4.32 5.69 -1.08
C GLY A 63 4.51 7.11 -1.60
N LEU A 64 4.01 8.09 -0.87
CA LEU A 64 4.18 9.49 -1.24
C LEU A 64 5.66 9.90 -1.16
N THR A 65 6.36 9.47 -0.10
CA THR A 65 7.78 9.75 0.11
C THR A 65 8.65 9.25 -1.05
N PHE A 66 8.35 8.07 -1.58
CA PHE A 66 9.17 7.47 -2.64
C PHE A 66 8.66 7.76 -4.06
N GLY A 67 7.67 8.64 -4.21
CA GLY A 67 7.21 9.08 -5.52
C GLY A 67 6.25 8.13 -6.21
N PHE A 68 5.44 7.41 -5.44
CA PHE A 68 4.39 6.54 -5.96
C PHE A 68 3.00 7.09 -5.59
N PRO A 69 2.58 8.21 -6.22
CA PRO A 69 1.34 8.88 -5.83
C PRO A 69 0.09 8.03 -6.04
N GLY A 70 0.07 7.18 -7.06
CA GLY A 70 -1.05 6.27 -7.31
C GLY A 70 -1.25 5.26 -6.18
N ILE A 71 -0.16 4.65 -5.74
CA ILE A 71 -0.18 3.71 -4.60
C ILE A 71 -0.62 4.44 -3.34
N SER A 72 -0.04 5.61 -3.08
CA SER A 72 -0.38 6.43 -1.91
C SER A 72 -1.87 6.77 -1.90
N GLN A 73 -2.43 7.16 -3.06
CA GLN A 73 -3.84 7.55 -3.17
C GLN A 73 -4.78 6.37 -2.90
N HIS A 74 -4.51 5.22 -3.50
CA HIS A 74 -5.35 4.02 -3.28
C HIS A 74 -5.24 3.52 -1.84
N ALA A 75 -4.06 3.61 -1.23
CA ALA A 75 -3.89 3.28 0.17
C ALA A 75 -4.67 4.24 1.08
N ALA A 76 -4.65 5.54 0.77
CA ALA A 76 -5.42 6.54 1.51
C ALA A 76 -6.93 6.29 1.40
N ASP A 77 -7.40 5.91 0.21
CA ASP A 77 -8.81 5.59 -0.01
C ASP A 77 -9.23 4.39 0.85
N LEU A 78 -8.43 3.33 0.85
CA LEU A 78 -8.72 2.12 1.64
C LEU A 78 -8.62 2.43 3.13
N GLU A 79 -7.69 3.27 3.54
CA GLU A 79 -7.56 3.72 4.93
C GLU A 79 -8.85 4.41 5.40
N ARG A 80 -9.42 5.29 4.57
CA ARG A 80 -10.68 5.98 4.90
C ARG A 80 -11.84 4.99 5.03
N ILE A 81 -11.88 3.99 4.15
CA ILE A 81 -12.91 2.95 4.22
C ILE A 81 -12.75 2.14 5.52
N ALA A 82 -11.52 1.78 5.89
CA ALA A 82 -11.25 1.07 7.13
C ALA A 82 -11.67 1.89 8.36
N GLN A 83 -11.38 3.19 8.36
CA GLN A 83 -11.78 4.10 9.43
C GLN A 83 -13.31 4.16 9.55
N ALA A 84 -14.02 4.22 8.43
CA ALA A 84 -15.48 4.19 8.43
C ALA A 84 -16.01 2.85 8.93
N ALA A 85 -15.35 1.75 8.57
CA ALA A 85 -15.72 0.40 9.00
C ALA A 85 -15.61 0.24 10.51
N LEU A 86 -14.61 0.87 11.15
CA LEU A 86 -14.44 0.84 12.60
C LEU A 86 -15.64 1.48 13.34
N ARG A 87 -16.37 2.36 12.67
CA ARG A 87 -17.55 3.06 13.22
C ARG A 87 -18.87 2.48 12.77
N SER A 88 -18.83 1.42 11.96
CA SER A 88 -20.03 0.79 11.39
C SER A 88 -20.37 -0.49 12.15
N PRO A 89 -21.62 -0.97 12.05
CA PRO A 89 -21.97 -2.26 12.61
C PRO A 89 -21.12 -3.38 12.01
N ILE A 90 -20.77 -4.35 12.84
CA ILE A 90 -19.99 -5.51 12.42
C ILE A 90 -20.78 -6.28 11.37
N GLY A 91 -20.10 -6.62 10.26
CA GLY A 91 -20.70 -7.44 9.23
C GLY A 91 -21.61 -6.69 8.26
N ASP A 92 -21.60 -5.36 8.27
CA ASP A 92 -22.37 -4.57 7.31
C ASP A 92 -21.93 -4.94 5.88
N PRO A 93 -22.82 -5.54 5.05
CA PRO A 93 -22.44 -6.02 3.72
C PRO A 93 -21.90 -4.92 2.80
N GLU A 94 -22.49 -3.72 2.87
CA GLU A 94 -22.03 -2.60 2.05
C GLU A 94 -20.61 -2.20 2.39
N MET A 95 -20.28 -2.19 3.68
CA MET A 95 -18.94 -1.85 4.14
C MET A 95 -17.92 -2.92 3.74
N LEU A 96 -18.28 -4.19 3.85
CA LEU A 96 -17.41 -5.30 3.44
C LEU A 96 -17.12 -5.26 1.94
N GLU A 97 -18.13 -4.93 1.13
CA GLU A 97 -17.96 -4.78 -0.31
C GLU A 97 -16.99 -3.65 -0.64
N LYS A 98 -17.08 -2.52 0.06
CA LYS A 98 -16.17 -1.39 -0.11
C LYS A 98 -14.74 -1.75 0.26
N LEU A 99 -14.56 -2.50 1.34
CA LEU A 99 -13.24 -2.97 1.76
C LEU A 99 -12.62 -3.89 0.71
N GLU A 100 -13.39 -4.83 0.18
CA GLU A 100 -12.92 -5.73 -0.87
C GLU A 100 -12.53 -4.98 -2.14
N ALA A 101 -13.38 -4.07 -2.59
CA ALA A 101 -13.13 -3.29 -3.79
C ALA A 101 -11.92 -2.37 -3.63
N GLY A 102 -11.79 -1.74 -2.47
CA GLY A 102 -10.65 -0.87 -2.16
C GLY A 102 -9.33 -1.63 -2.12
N ALA A 103 -9.35 -2.81 -1.51
CA ALA A 103 -8.17 -3.68 -1.46
C ALA A 103 -7.74 -4.13 -2.86
N ARG A 104 -8.70 -4.46 -3.71
CA ARG A 104 -8.42 -4.87 -5.09
C ARG A 104 -7.82 -3.73 -5.89
N ARG A 105 -8.35 -2.52 -5.76
CA ARG A 105 -7.81 -1.34 -6.46
C ARG A 105 -6.37 -1.05 -6.03
N LEU A 106 -6.09 -1.14 -4.74
CA LEU A 106 -4.73 -0.96 -4.25
C LEU A 106 -3.79 -2.04 -4.80
N ALA A 107 -4.23 -3.31 -4.77
CA ALA A 107 -3.44 -4.41 -5.30
C ALA A 107 -3.11 -4.22 -6.78
N ASP A 108 -4.10 -3.85 -7.58
CA ASP A 108 -3.91 -3.62 -9.01
C ASP A 108 -2.88 -2.51 -9.27
N GLU A 109 -2.98 -1.40 -8.53
CA GLU A 109 -2.04 -0.28 -8.67
C GLU A 109 -0.62 -0.69 -8.28
N VAL A 110 -0.46 -1.40 -7.17
CA VAL A 110 0.85 -1.86 -6.71
C VAL A 110 1.47 -2.82 -7.73
N GLU A 111 0.69 -3.77 -8.23
CA GLU A 111 1.17 -4.75 -9.20
C GLU A 111 1.55 -4.10 -10.52
N GLN A 112 0.76 -3.17 -11.02
CA GLN A 112 1.08 -2.43 -12.24
C GLN A 112 2.35 -1.61 -12.08
N THR A 113 2.49 -0.92 -10.96
CA THR A 113 3.67 -0.10 -10.67
C THR A 113 4.92 -0.97 -10.53
N ALA A 114 4.81 -2.09 -9.82
CA ALA A 114 5.92 -3.04 -9.66
C ALA A 114 6.36 -3.61 -11.00
N THR A 115 5.41 -4.01 -11.83
CA THR A 115 5.69 -4.55 -13.17
C THR A 115 6.41 -3.51 -14.03
N ALA A 116 5.95 -2.27 -14.02
CA ALA A 116 6.57 -1.17 -14.77
C ALA A 116 8.00 -0.89 -14.28
N ALA A 117 8.25 -1.10 -12.99
CA ALA A 117 9.56 -0.89 -12.38
C ALA A 117 10.49 -2.11 -12.51
N GLY A 118 10.02 -3.21 -13.10
CA GLY A 118 10.82 -4.42 -13.23
C GLY A 118 10.89 -5.27 -11.97
N VAL A 119 10.02 -5.04 -11.00
CA VAL A 119 9.95 -5.85 -9.78
C VAL A 119 9.02 -7.03 -10.03
N PRO A 120 9.52 -8.28 -9.89
CA PRO A 120 8.69 -9.45 -10.16
C PRO A 120 7.56 -9.58 -9.12
N ILE A 121 6.38 -9.96 -9.63
CA ILE A 121 5.23 -10.26 -8.80
C ILE A 121 5.29 -11.76 -8.50
N GLN A 122 5.39 -12.11 -7.23
CA GLN A 122 5.37 -13.50 -6.81
C GLN A 122 3.91 -13.94 -6.68
N SER A 123 3.57 -14.94 -7.43
CA SER A 123 2.25 -15.56 -7.38
C SER A 123 2.14 -16.54 -6.21
#